data_f45c085ea560e3357cc3a9d00a973856
#
_entry.id   f45c085ea560e3357cc3a9d00a973856
#
_cell.length_a   1.000
_cell.length_b   1.000
_cell.length_c   1.000
_cell.angle_alpha   90.00
_cell.angle_beta   90.00
_cell.angle_gamma   90.00
#
_symmetry.space_group_name_H-M   'P 1'
#
loop_
_entity.id
_entity.type
_entity.pdbx_description
1 polymer ?
#
loop_
_entity_poly.entity_id
_entity_poly.type
_entity_poly.pdbx_seq_one_letter_code
_entity_poly.pdbx_strand_id
1 'polypeptide(L)' 'MHDTSTYLALVHADQTERSARAAEANRAARLVRLRRLDRRVEQAATRARLVRLALS' A
#
# COMPACT_ATOMS: atom_id res chain seq x y z
N MET A 1 11.47 32.20 26.52
CA MET A 1 11.16 31.40 27.27
C MET A 1 9.99 30.74 27.00
N HIS A 2 9.22 30.94 26.34
CA HIS A 2 8.14 30.40 26.07
C HIS A 2 8.21 29.65 24.91
N ASP A 3 9.22 29.43 24.32
CA ASP A 3 9.32 28.72 23.10
C ASP A 3 9.23 27.21 23.25
N THR A 4 9.21 26.69 24.46
CA THR A 4 9.04 25.27 24.72
C THR A 4 7.70 24.75 24.18
N SER A 5 6.63 25.51 24.40
CA SER A 5 5.33 25.12 23.86
C SER A 5 5.31 25.13 22.36
N THR A 6 5.89 26.16 21.74
CA THR A 6 5.97 26.26 20.29
C THR A 6 6.83 25.15 19.71
N TYR A 7 7.95 24.85 20.37
CA TYR A 7 8.81 23.75 19.95
C TYR A 7 8.09 22.42 20.00
N LEU A 8 7.38 22.14 21.09
CA LEU A 8 6.61 20.89 21.21
C LEU A 8 5.51 20.81 20.18
N ALA A 9 4.85 21.92 19.89
CA ALA A 9 3.82 21.94 18.85
C ALA A 9 4.40 21.64 17.48
N LEU A 10 5.58 22.18 17.16
CA LEU A 10 6.26 21.91 15.90
C LEU A 10 6.70 20.45 15.80
N VAL A 11 7.25 19.90 16.88
CA VAL A 11 7.67 18.49 16.91
C VAL A 11 6.46 17.59 16.72
N HIS A 12 5.36 17.89 17.39
CA HIS A 12 4.13 17.11 17.27
C HIS A 12 3.56 17.17 15.86
N ALA A 13 3.55 18.37 15.26
CA ALA A 13 3.08 18.54 13.89
C ALA A 13 3.95 17.75 12.90
N ASP A 14 5.27 17.77 13.10
CA ASP A 14 6.20 17.03 12.26
C ASP A 14 5.97 15.52 12.38
N GLN A 15 5.79 15.03 13.60
CA GLN A 15 5.51 13.60 13.82
C GLN A 15 4.18 13.19 13.20
N THR A 16 3.17 14.03 13.30
CA THR A 16 1.87 13.76 12.68
C THR A 16 2.00 13.69 11.17
N GLU A 17 2.75 14.61 10.58
CA GLU A 17 2.98 14.61 9.15
C GLU A 17 3.73 13.36 8.68
N ARG A 18 4.77 12.95 9.41
CA ARG A 18 5.52 11.73 9.12
C ARG A 18 4.64 10.49 9.21
N SER A 19 3.79 10.43 10.24
CA SER A 19 2.85 9.33 10.41
C SER A 19 1.85 9.26 9.27
N ALA A 20 1.35 10.40 8.82
CA ALA A 20 0.42 10.48 7.71
C ALA A 20 1.07 9.99 6.41
N ARG A 21 2.33 10.38 6.16
CA ARG A 21 3.07 9.93 4.99
C ARG A 21 3.33 8.43 5.02
N ALA A 22 3.69 7.90 6.21
CA ALA A 22 3.91 6.47 6.37
C ALA A 22 2.63 5.68 6.14
N ALA A 23 1.51 6.17 6.65
CA ALA A 23 0.22 5.52 6.44
C ALA A 23 -0.18 5.51 4.97
N GLU A 24 0.07 6.61 4.27
CA GLU A 24 -0.21 6.73 2.84
C GLU A 24 0.67 5.79 2.03
N ALA A 25 1.97 5.74 2.35
CA ALA A 25 2.90 4.83 1.69
C ALA A 25 2.50 3.37 1.92
N ASN A 26 2.05 3.03 3.13
CA ASN A 26 1.58 1.69 3.44
C ASN A 26 0.34 1.32 2.66
N ARG A 27 -0.60 2.26 2.49
CA ARG A 27 -1.80 2.04 1.68
C ARG A 27 -1.44 1.81 0.21
N ALA A 28 -0.53 2.62 -0.33
CA ALA A 28 -0.08 2.47 -1.70
C ALA A 28 0.61 1.12 -1.92
N ALA A 29 1.47 0.70 -0.99
CA ALA A 29 2.15 -0.59 -1.06
C ALA A 29 1.14 -1.74 -1.01
N ARG A 30 0.09 -1.60 -0.19
CA ARG A 30 -0.97 -2.60 -0.09
C ARG A 30 -1.74 -2.72 -1.40
N LEU A 31 -2.07 -1.61 -2.04
CA LEU A 31 -2.75 -1.62 -3.33
C LEU A 31 -1.91 -2.29 -4.41
N VAL A 32 -0.61 -2.01 -4.43
CA VAL A 32 0.30 -2.65 -5.39
C VAL A 32 0.32 -4.17 -5.18
N ARG A 33 0.38 -4.62 -3.93
CA ARG A 33 0.35 -6.06 -3.63
C ARG A 33 -0.96 -6.71 -4.05
N LEU A 34 -2.08 -6.05 -3.80
CA LEU A 34 -3.39 -6.57 -4.21
C LEU A 34 -3.50 -6.69 -5.72
N ARG A 35 -3.01 -5.70 -6.46
CA ARG A 35 -3.00 -5.75 -7.92
C ARG A 35 -2.14 -6.89 -8.46
N ARG A 36 -1.00 -7.15 -7.82
CA ARG A 36 -0.15 -8.27 -8.19
C ARG A 36 -0.83 -9.60 -7.95
N LEU A 37 -1.53 -9.75 -6.83
CA LEU A 37 -2.30 -10.95 -6.53
C LEU A 37 -3.41 -11.15 -7.54
N ASP A 38 -4.14 -10.10 -7.89
CA ASP A 38 -5.19 -10.16 -8.90
C ASP A 38 -4.63 -10.64 -10.24
N ARG A 39 -3.50 -10.10 -10.66
CA ARG A 39 -2.86 -10.53 -11.91
C ARG A 39 -2.49 -12.00 -11.88
N ARG A 40 -1.97 -12.49 -10.74
CA ARG A 40 -1.63 -13.90 -10.57
C ARG A 40 -2.87 -14.78 -10.67
N VAL A 41 -3.95 -14.36 -10.05
CA VAL A 41 -5.22 -15.10 -10.12
C VAL A 41 -5.72 -15.12 -11.55
N GLU A 42 -5.72 -14.00 -12.25
CA GLU A 42 -6.14 -13.93 -13.65
C GLU A 42 -5.27 -14.81 -14.55
N GLN A 43 -3.95 -14.77 -14.36
CA GLN A 43 -3.03 -15.60 -15.13
C GLN A 43 -3.26 -17.07 -14.87
N ALA A 44 -3.49 -17.44 -13.61
CA ALA A 44 -3.79 -18.83 -13.26
C ALA A 44 -5.11 -19.28 -13.87
N ALA A 45 -6.13 -18.43 -13.84
CA ALA A 45 -7.41 -18.71 -14.45
C ALA A 45 -7.29 -18.87 -15.98
N THR A 46 -6.51 -18.01 -16.62
CA THR A 46 -6.25 -18.09 -18.06
C THR A 46 -5.53 -19.38 -18.42
N ARG A 47 -4.49 -19.73 -17.66
CA ARG A 47 -3.78 -21.00 -17.87
C ARG A 47 -4.70 -22.20 -17.73
N ALA A 48 -5.52 -22.22 -16.68
CA ALA A 48 -6.45 -23.32 -16.45
C ALA A 48 -7.42 -23.45 -17.62
N ARG A 49 -7.88 -22.32 -18.14
CA ARG A 49 -8.79 -22.32 -19.28
C ARG A 49 -8.12 -22.86 -20.54
N LEU A 50 -6.88 -22.44 -20.79
CA LEU A 50 -6.11 -22.93 -21.95
C LEU A 50 -5.83 -24.43 -21.84
N VAL A 51 -5.48 -24.91 -20.66
CA VAL A 51 -5.26 -26.34 -20.43
C VAL A 51 -6.54 -27.13 -20.72
N ARG A 52 -7.69 -26.65 -20.23
CA ARG A 52 -8.97 -27.31 -20.49
C ARG A 52 -9.28 -27.39 -21.97
N LEU A 53 -9.04 -26.29 -22.70
CA LEU A 53 -9.25 -26.24 -24.13
C LEU A 53 -8.31 -27.19 -24.86
N ALA A 54 -7.06 -27.27 -24.40
CA ALA A 54 -6.09 -28.17 -25.01
C ALA A 54 -6.43 -29.65 -24.77
N LEU A 55 -7.06 -29.95 -23.64
CA LEU A 55 -7.44 -31.34 -23.31
C LEU A 55 -8.79 -31.77 -23.88
N SER A 56 -9.58 -30.79 -24.24
CA SER A 56 -10.86 -31.11 -24.88
C SER A 56 -10.69 -31.24 -26.39
#